data_bbb881554340db2bf39de699dfae380d
#
_entry.id   bbb881554340db2bf39de699dfae380d
#
_cell.length_a   1.000
_cell.length_b   1.000
_cell.length_c   1.000
_cell.angle_alpha   90.00
_cell.angle_beta   90.00
_cell.angle_gamma   90.00
#
_symmetry.space_group_name_H-M   'P 1'
#
loop_
_entity.id
_entity.type
_entity.pdbx_description
1 polymer ?
#
loop_
_entity_poly.entity_id
_entity_poly.type
_entity_poly.pdbx_seq_one_letter_code
_entity_poly.pdbx_strand_id
1 'polypeptide(L)'
;NKALLELKKITGISLEVSGAAPEQIEPALTQIHCLCTAYKEKYNRTDFLQGLMTGNIPHYEISDRASRLHIDPEEKRILFLIEGKHFDETSGAILKNLLSCRSKTYIVPLTETLLAVIRPLCQNETFEDMRHIAETIVDTLNTEALIRVRLSYSSVMNTLADIQKAFQETNLALKVGRLFYSEQNIF
;
A
#
# COMPACT_ATOMS: atom_id res chain seq x y z
N ASN A 1 -12.30 -13.52 -26.95
CA ASN A 1 -11.01 -13.92 -26.31
C ASN A 1 -10.06 -12.78 -25.97
N LYS A 2 -10.45 -11.51 -26.16
CA LYS A 2 -9.63 -10.35 -25.79
C LYS A 2 -9.44 -10.23 -24.27
N ALA A 3 -10.49 -10.49 -23.47
CA ALA A 3 -10.45 -10.46 -22.01
C ALA A 3 -9.53 -11.53 -21.41
N LEU A 4 -9.53 -12.74 -21.96
CA LEU A 4 -8.62 -13.81 -21.52
C LEU A 4 -7.16 -13.52 -21.85
N LEU A 5 -6.88 -12.88 -22.98
CA LEU A 5 -5.53 -12.42 -23.35
C LEU A 5 -5.05 -11.28 -22.44
N GLU A 6 -5.93 -10.36 -22.06
CA GLU A 6 -5.62 -9.31 -21.10
C GLU A 6 -5.34 -9.88 -19.71
N LEU A 7 -6.14 -10.84 -19.22
CA LEU A 7 -5.91 -11.52 -17.96
C LEU A 7 -4.52 -12.19 -17.95
N LYS A 8 -4.18 -12.93 -19.01
CA LYS A 8 -2.87 -13.57 -19.15
C LYS A 8 -1.71 -12.56 -19.10
N LYS A 9 -1.86 -11.40 -19.75
CA LYS A 9 -0.85 -10.34 -19.74
C LYS A 9 -0.65 -9.72 -18.34
N ILE A 10 -1.72 -9.61 -17.56
CA ILE A 10 -1.70 -8.95 -16.25
C ILE A 10 -1.27 -9.90 -15.14
N THR A 11 -1.78 -11.15 -15.15
CA THR A 11 -1.58 -12.11 -14.04
C THR A 11 -0.59 -13.22 -14.37
N GLY A 12 -0.19 -13.38 -15.64
CA GLY A 12 0.61 -14.53 -16.11
C GLY A 12 -0.20 -15.83 -16.20
N ILE A 13 -1.46 -15.86 -15.76
CA ILE A 13 -2.31 -17.06 -15.72
C ILE A 13 -3.01 -17.23 -17.07
N SER A 14 -2.87 -18.40 -17.69
CA SER A 14 -3.59 -18.78 -18.90
C SER A 14 -4.82 -19.57 -18.51
N LEU A 15 -6.00 -19.04 -18.84
CA LEU A 15 -7.27 -19.74 -18.68
C LEU A 15 -7.79 -20.21 -20.03
N GLU A 16 -8.23 -21.46 -20.11
CA GLU A 16 -8.92 -22.02 -21.25
C GLU A 16 -10.39 -22.27 -20.88
N VAL A 17 -11.30 -21.79 -21.73
CA VAL A 17 -12.75 -22.04 -21.58
C VAL A 17 -13.09 -23.25 -22.46
N SER A 18 -13.32 -24.40 -21.83
CA SER A 18 -13.75 -25.62 -22.52
C SER A 18 -15.08 -26.12 -21.94
N GLY A 19 -16.02 -26.50 -22.79
CA GLY A 19 -17.26 -27.19 -22.41
C GLY A 19 -18.34 -26.32 -21.72
N ALA A 20 -18.22 -25.00 -21.71
CA ALA A 20 -19.24 -24.11 -21.14
C ALA A 20 -20.38 -23.85 -22.10
N ALA A 21 -21.61 -23.83 -21.59
CA ALA A 21 -22.76 -23.41 -22.37
C ALA A 21 -22.65 -21.91 -22.75
N PRO A 22 -23.12 -21.48 -23.95
CA PRO A 22 -23.02 -20.08 -24.39
C PRO A 22 -23.56 -19.06 -23.38
N GLU A 23 -24.61 -19.41 -22.65
CA GLU A 23 -25.25 -18.58 -21.63
C GLU A 23 -24.37 -18.31 -20.39
N GLN A 24 -23.34 -19.16 -20.16
CA GLN A 24 -22.40 -19.03 -19.04
C GLN A 24 -21.14 -18.26 -19.42
N ILE A 25 -20.85 -18.17 -20.70
CA ILE A 25 -19.61 -17.55 -21.20
C ILE A 25 -19.63 -16.03 -21.01
N GLU A 26 -20.77 -15.39 -21.28
CA GLU A 26 -20.87 -13.91 -21.23
C GLU A 26 -20.76 -13.35 -19.80
N PRO A 27 -21.44 -13.92 -18.78
CA PRO A 27 -21.23 -13.54 -17.38
C PRO A 27 -19.80 -13.77 -16.90
N ALA A 28 -19.17 -14.89 -17.28
CA ALA A 28 -17.80 -15.20 -16.91
C ALA A 28 -16.79 -14.20 -17.53
N LEU A 29 -16.96 -13.84 -18.79
CA LEU A 29 -16.13 -12.81 -19.45
C LEU A 29 -16.30 -11.44 -18.81
N THR A 30 -17.51 -11.08 -18.39
CA THR A 30 -17.79 -9.83 -17.68
C THR A 30 -17.07 -9.80 -16.33
N GLN A 31 -17.13 -10.89 -15.56
CA GLN A 31 -16.40 -11.01 -14.30
C GLN A 31 -14.89 -10.90 -14.50
N ILE A 32 -14.34 -11.58 -15.50
CA ILE A 32 -12.91 -11.49 -15.83
C ILE A 32 -12.52 -10.04 -16.19
N HIS A 33 -13.34 -9.36 -16.96
CA HIS A 33 -13.09 -7.96 -17.32
C HIS A 33 -13.10 -7.04 -16.09
N CYS A 34 -14.06 -7.21 -15.18
CA CYS A 34 -14.12 -6.48 -13.92
C CYS A 34 -12.88 -6.73 -13.05
N LEU A 35 -12.44 -8.00 -12.94
CA LEU A 35 -11.22 -8.36 -12.20
C LEU A 35 -9.97 -7.73 -12.81
N CYS A 36 -9.84 -7.78 -14.14
CA CYS A 36 -8.73 -7.14 -14.85
C CYS A 36 -8.69 -5.63 -14.62
N THR A 37 -9.85 -4.98 -14.66
CA THR A 37 -9.96 -3.53 -14.42
C THR A 37 -9.56 -3.18 -12.98
N ALA A 38 -10.10 -3.90 -12.00
CA ALA A 38 -9.78 -3.69 -10.58
C ALA A 38 -8.30 -3.93 -10.30
N TYR A 39 -7.69 -4.95 -10.92
CA TYR A 39 -6.26 -5.25 -10.79
C TYR A 39 -5.40 -4.13 -11.39
N LYS A 40 -5.74 -3.66 -12.61
CA LYS A 40 -5.05 -2.52 -13.24
C LYS A 40 -5.13 -1.26 -12.40
N GLU A 41 -6.31 -0.95 -11.83
CA GLU A 41 -6.46 0.20 -10.96
C GLU A 41 -5.60 0.10 -9.70
N LYS A 42 -5.56 -1.08 -9.07
CA LYS A 42 -4.71 -1.33 -7.89
C LYS A 42 -3.23 -1.14 -8.24
N TYR A 43 -2.78 -1.68 -9.38
CA TYR A 43 -1.40 -1.58 -9.84
C TYR A 43 -1.03 -0.12 -10.14
N ASN A 44 -1.89 0.59 -10.87
CA ASN A 44 -1.70 2.00 -11.18
C ASN A 44 -1.62 2.88 -9.92
N ARG A 45 -2.41 2.58 -8.86
CA ARG A 45 -2.32 3.29 -7.58
C ARG A 45 -1.00 3.01 -6.87
N THR A 46 -0.57 1.77 -6.84
CA THR A 46 0.72 1.37 -6.23
C THR A 46 1.88 2.06 -6.93
N ASP A 47 1.93 2.00 -8.26
CA ASP A 47 2.98 2.65 -9.06
C ASP A 47 2.99 4.18 -8.88
N PHE A 48 1.81 4.80 -8.81
CA PHE A 48 1.68 6.22 -8.57
C PHE A 48 2.24 6.61 -7.20
N LEU A 49 1.83 5.92 -6.13
CA LEU A 49 2.28 6.21 -4.77
C LEU A 49 3.78 5.93 -4.60
N GLN A 50 4.29 4.88 -5.23
CA GLN A 50 5.72 4.59 -5.27
C GLN A 50 6.50 5.67 -6.02
N GLY A 51 5.98 6.15 -7.15
CA GLY A 51 6.54 7.25 -7.91
C GLY A 51 6.57 8.57 -7.14
N LEU A 52 5.55 8.85 -6.31
CA LEU A 52 5.53 10.00 -5.41
C LEU A 52 6.63 9.92 -4.34
N MET A 53 6.76 8.76 -3.68
CA MET A 53 7.79 8.56 -2.65
C MET A 53 9.21 8.69 -3.20
N THR A 54 9.44 8.23 -4.43
CA THR A 54 10.75 8.32 -5.09
C THR A 54 11.01 9.65 -5.79
N GLY A 55 10.03 10.55 -5.85
CA GLY A 55 10.14 11.85 -6.51
C GLY A 55 10.13 11.81 -8.04
N ASN A 56 9.64 10.71 -8.62
CA ASN A 56 9.56 10.52 -10.07
C ASN A 56 8.34 11.19 -10.72
N ILE A 57 7.45 11.79 -9.90
CA ILE A 57 6.24 12.45 -10.38
C ILE A 57 6.36 13.96 -10.14
N PRO A 58 6.25 14.79 -11.19
CA PRO A 58 6.27 16.25 -11.06
C PRO A 58 5.09 16.75 -10.21
N HIS A 59 5.31 17.78 -9.41
CA HIS A 59 4.29 18.35 -8.52
C HIS A 59 3.00 18.75 -9.23
N TYR A 60 3.10 19.31 -10.44
CA TYR A 60 1.94 19.75 -11.23
C TYR A 60 1.05 18.60 -11.73
N GLU A 61 1.57 17.36 -11.77
CA GLU A 61 0.80 16.17 -12.18
C GLU A 61 0.10 15.47 -11.00
N ILE A 62 0.49 15.77 -9.76
CA ILE A 62 0.04 15.01 -8.58
C ILE A 62 -1.48 15.05 -8.45
N SER A 63 -2.08 16.24 -8.49
CA SER A 63 -3.53 16.41 -8.29
C SER A 63 -4.34 15.72 -9.38
N ASP A 64 -3.96 15.88 -10.64
CA ASP A 64 -4.64 15.25 -11.77
C ASP A 64 -4.58 13.73 -11.72
N ARG A 65 -3.38 13.19 -11.46
CA ARG A 65 -3.21 11.72 -11.37
C ARG A 65 -3.89 11.13 -10.16
N ALA A 66 -3.83 11.81 -9.01
CA ALA A 66 -4.53 11.40 -7.80
C ALA A 66 -6.05 11.33 -8.02
N SER A 67 -6.63 12.36 -8.65
CA SER A 67 -8.06 12.41 -8.96
C SER A 67 -8.51 11.26 -9.87
N ARG A 68 -7.74 10.96 -10.91
CA ARG A 68 -8.00 9.82 -11.81
C ARG A 68 -7.94 8.46 -11.10
N LEU A 69 -7.12 8.36 -10.06
CA LEU A 69 -6.96 7.15 -9.25
C LEU A 69 -7.90 7.12 -8.02
N HIS A 70 -8.79 8.10 -7.90
CA HIS A 70 -9.70 8.26 -6.78
C HIS A 70 -8.96 8.33 -5.43
N ILE A 71 -7.86 9.09 -5.40
CA ILE A 71 -7.09 9.41 -4.20
C ILE A 71 -7.27 10.90 -3.93
N ASP A 72 -7.79 11.26 -2.77
CA ASP A 72 -7.93 12.66 -2.38
C ASP A 72 -6.55 13.28 -2.11
N PRO A 73 -6.11 14.32 -2.85
CA PRO A 73 -4.80 14.91 -2.66
C PRO A 73 -4.66 15.72 -1.37
N GLU A 74 -5.76 16.22 -0.80
CA GLU A 74 -5.78 17.11 0.37
C GLU A 74 -6.11 16.38 1.68
N GLU A 75 -6.33 15.07 1.64
CA GLU A 75 -6.59 14.28 2.83
C GLU A 75 -5.32 14.14 3.69
N LYS A 76 -5.45 14.42 4.98
CA LYS A 76 -4.34 14.25 5.93
C LYS A 76 -3.98 12.79 6.11
N ARG A 77 -2.70 12.48 6.00
CA ARG A 77 -2.17 11.10 6.06
C ARG A 77 -0.92 11.01 6.90
N ILE A 78 -0.61 9.78 7.29
CA ILE A 78 0.66 9.39 7.90
C ILE A 78 1.24 8.24 7.09
N LEU A 79 2.56 8.27 6.93
CA LEU A 79 3.34 7.23 6.33
C LEU A 79 4.01 6.39 7.42
N PHE A 80 3.77 5.09 7.41
CA PHE A 80 4.54 4.11 8.15
C PHE A 80 5.46 3.37 7.19
N LEU A 81 6.73 3.25 7.54
CA LEU A 81 7.71 2.48 6.79
C LEU A 81 8.11 1.28 7.63
N ILE A 82 7.88 0.08 7.11
CA ILE A 82 8.03 -1.18 7.85
C ILE A 82 9.12 -2.01 7.17
N GLU A 83 10.17 -2.34 7.90
CA GLU A 83 11.25 -3.22 7.47
C GLU A 83 11.10 -4.59 8.13
N GLY A 84 11.15 -5.66 7.34
CA GLY A 84 11.08 -7.05 7.80
C GLY A 84 11.89 -7.98 6.91
N LYS A 85 11.95 -9.26 7.24
CA LYS A 85 12.72 -10.22 6.43
C LYS A 85 12.04 -10.55 5.09
N HIS A 86 10.73 -10.69 5.10
CA HIS A 86 9.93 -11.01 3.92
C HIS A 86 8.47 -10.67 4.23
N PHE A 87 7.80 -10.03 3.28
CA PHE A 87 6.37 -9.74 3.37
C PHE A 87 5.62 -10.55 2.31
N ASP A 88 4.61 -11.27 2.75
CA ASP A 88 3.71 -12.07 1.93
C ASP A 88 2.30 -11.43 1.84
N GLU A 89 1.40 -12.08 1.14
CA GLU A 89 0.01 -11.63 1.03
C GLU A 89 -0.71 -11.63 2.40
N THR A 90 -0.33 -12.53 3.30
CA THR A 90 -0.90 -12.65 4.65
C THR A 90 -0.56 -11.41 5.48
N SER A 91 0.70 -10.98 5.47
CA SER A 91 1.15 -9.75 6.15
C SER A 91 0.39 -8.52 5.64
N GLY A 92 0.18 -8.45 4.33
CA GLY A 92 -0.61 -7.38 3.71
C GLY A 92 -2.08 -7.40 4.13
N ALA A 93 -2.69 -8.58 4.24
CA ALA A 93 -4.07 -8.73 4.68
C ALA A 93 -4.25 -8.34 6.16
N ILE A 94 -3.33 -8.78 7.03
CA ILE A 94 -3.28 -8.41 8.45
C ILE A 94 -3.21 -6.89 8.61
N LEU A 95 -2.26 -6.24 7.93
CA LEU A 95 -2.10 -4.78 7.98
C LEU A 95 -3.34 -4.06 7.48
N LYS A 96 -3.97 -4.55 6.41
CA LYS A 96 -5.18 -3.95 5.86
C LYS A 96 -6.36 -4.03 6.83
N ASN A 97 -6.51 -5.14 7.54
CA ASN A 97 -7.57 -5.31 8.54
C ASN A 97 -7.29 -4.45 9.77
N LEU A 98 -6.06 -4.46 10.27
CA LEU A 98 -5.64 -3.68 11.43
C LEU A 98 -5.81 -2.18 11.25
N LEU A 99 -5.44 -1.67 10.06
CA LEU A 99 -5.39 -0.24 9.75
C LEU A 99 -6.61 0.24 8.98
N SER A 100 -7.72 -0.51 9.04
CA SER A 100 -8.97 -0.07 8.40
C SER A 100 -9.49 1.22 9.04
N CYS A 101 -9.79 2.20 8.20
CA CYS A 101 -10.38 3.48 8.56
C CYS A 101 -11.51 3.78 7.56
N ARG A 102 -12.24 4.90 7.74
CA ARG A 102 -13.29 5.33 6.79
C ARG A 102 -12.75 5.54 5.38
N SER A 103 -11.53 6.08 5.27
CA SER A 103 -10.83 6.24 4.00
C SER A 103 -9.85 5.10 3.75
N LYS A 104 -9.39 4.97 2.50
CA LYS A 104 -8.53 3.85 2.08
C LYS A 104 -7.11 3.99 2.62
N THR A 105 -6.66 2.97 3.33
CA THR A 105 -5.24 2.74 3.62
C THR A 105 -4.58 2.08 2.41
N TYR A 106 -3.43 2.59 2.01
CA TYR A 106 -2.64 2.05 0.90
C TYR A 106 -1.42 1.33 1.44
N ILE A 107 -1.26 0.08 1.04
CA ILE A 107 -0.09 -0.74 1.35
C ILE A 107 0.71 -0.88 0.07
N VAL A 108 1.93 -0.35 0.07
CA VAL A 108 2.80 -0.23 -1.09
C VAL A 108 4.09 -0.99 -0.84
N PRO A 109 4.28 -2.16 -1.44
CA PRO A 109 5.56 -2.87 -1.36
C PRO A 109 6.61 -2.09 -2.14
N LEU A 110 7.73 -1.76 -1.47
CA LEU A 110 8.86 -1.06 -2.09
C LEU A 110 9.94 -2.04 -2.50
N THR A 111 10.22 -3.01 -1.63
CA THR A 111 11.11 -4.15 -1.86
C THR A 111 10.53 -5.39 -1.18
N GLU A 112 11.18 -6.53 -1.31
CA GLU A 112 10.79 -7.76 -0.59
C GLU A 112 10.87 -7.61 0.94
N THR A 113 11.67 -6.65 1.41
CA THR A 113 11.94 -6.43 2.84
C THR A 113 11.42 -5.08 3.36
N LEU A 114 10.85 -4.24 2.50
CA LEU A 114 10.42 -2.89 2.86
C LEU A 114 9.01 -2.60 2.34
N LEU A 115 8.13 -2.27 3.25
CA LEU A 115 6.72 -2.00 2.99
C LEU A 115 6.38 -0.58 3.46
N ALA A 116 5.73 0.20 2.62
CA ALA A 116 5.18 1.49 2.99
C ALA A 116 3.66 1.37 3.20
N VAL A 117 3.17 1.95 4.28
CA VAL A 117 1.74 2.05 4.57
C VAL A 117 1.36 3.51 4.66
N ILE A 118 0.49 3.95 3.76
CA ILE A 118 -0.02 5.32 3.72
C ILE A 118 -1.45 5.27 4.25
N ARG A 119 -1.63 5.79 5.45
CA ARG A 119 -2.90 5.73 6.18
C ARG A 119 -3.50 7.13 6.35
N PRO A 120 -4.79 7.32 6.05
CA PRO A 120 -5.47 8.56 6.41
C PRO A 120 -5.53 8.71 7.92
N LEU A 121 -5.52 9.96 8.38
CA LEU A 121 -5.74 10.28 9.79
C LEU A 121 -7.25 10.15 10.07
N CYS A 122 -7.64 9.24 10.97
CA CYS A 122 -9.03 9.05 11.33
C CYS A 122 -9.54 10.20 12.20
N GLN A 123 -10.87 10.37 12.27
CA GLN A 123 -11.47 11.39 13.13
C GLN A 123 -11.04 11.20 14.58
N ASN A 124 -10.63 12.29 15.23
CA ASN A 124 -10.15 12.36 16.62
C ASN A 124 -8.79 11.70 16.89
N GLU A 125 -8.08 11.21 15.86
CA GLU A 125 -6.70 10.76 16.03
C GLU A 125 -5.76 11.97 16.01
N THR A 126 -4.80 11.94 16.90
CA THR A 126 -3.70 12.90 17.01
C THR A 126 -2.39 12.26 16.60
N PHE A 127 -1.33 13.05 16.50
CA PHE A 127 0.00 12.52 16.24
C PHE A 127 0.49 11.61 17.39
N GLU A 128 0.06 11.87 18.62
CA GLU A 128 0.42 11.07 19.80
C GLU A 128 -0.13 9.64 19.72
N ASP A 129 -1.29 9.46 19.09
CA ASP A 129 -1.88 8.13 18.88
C ASP A 129 -1.08 7.28 17.89
N MET A 130 -0.22 7.92 17.07
CA MET A 130 0.55 7.22 16.04
C MET A 130 1.59 6.28 16.63
N ARG A 131 2.14 6.61 17.78
CA ARG A 131 3.05 5.71 18.49
C ARG A 131 2.35 4.43 18.90
N HIS A 132 1.15 4.53 19.44
CA HIS A 132 0.36 3.37 19.86
C HIS A 132 -0.06 2.50 18.65
N ILE A 133 -0.41 3.15 17.53
CA ILE A 133 -0.68 2.44 16.27
C ILE A 133 0.57 1.71 15.78
N ALA A 134 1.75 2.36 15.85
CA ALA A 134 3.00 1.75 15.48
C ALA A 134 3.35 0.53 16.35
N GLU A 135 3.15 0.62 17.66
CA GLU A 135 3.30 -0.49 18.61
C GLU A 135 2.36 -1.65 18.24
N THR A 136 1.09 -1.34 17.97
CA THR A 136 0.11 -2.34 17.57
C THR A 136 0.49 -3.03 16.24
N ILE A 137 1.00 -2.29 15.26
CA ILE A 137 1.50 -2.87 14.00
C ILE A 137 2.65 -3.85 14.26
N VAL A 138 3.63 -3.44 15.04
CA VAL A 138 4.81 -4.27 15.36
C VAL A 138 4.39 -5.54 16.09
N ASP A 139 3.56 -5.41 17.12
CA ASP A 139 3.09 -6.54 17.92
C ASP A 139 2.26 -7.51 17.09
N THR A 140 1.35 -7.01 16.27
CA THR A 140 0.50 -7.85 15.42
C THR A 140 1.33 -8.61 14.37
N LEU A 141 2.27 -7.95 13.69
CA LEU A 141 3.14 -8.61 12.71
C LEU A 141 4.07 -9.63 13.37
N ASN A 142 4.57 -9.35 14.57
CA ASN A 142 5.39 -10.29 15.32
C ASN A 142 4.62 -11.52 15.78
N THR A 143 3.36 -11.37 16.21
CA THR A 143 2.55 -12.44 16.79
C THR A 143 1.75 -13.23 15.76
N GLU A 144 1.10 -12.55 14.82
CA GLU A 144 0.21 -13.20 13.85
C GLU A 144 0.92 -13.60 12.56
N ALA A 145 1.83 -12.75 12.05
CA ALA A 145 2.62 -13.06 10.86
C ALA A 145 3.96 -13.75 11.18
N LEU A 146 4.38 -13.78 12.45
CA LEU A 146 5.66 -14.30 12.91
C LEU A 146 6.86 -13.61 12.23
N ILE A 147 6.71 -12.36 11.84
CA ILE A 147 7.73 -11.55 11.19
C ILE A 147 8.24 -10.51 12.17
N ARG A 148 9.53 -10.57 12.50
CA ARG A 148 10.18 -9.48 13.25
C ARG A 148 10.32 -8.28 12.34
N VAL A 149 9.73 -7.16 12.76
CA VAL A 149 9.74 -5.92 11.99
C VAL A 149 10.33 -4.76 12.79
N ARG A 150 10.87 -3.80 12.06
CA ARG A 150 11.18 -2.44 12.52
C ARG A 150 10.30 -1.46 11.78
N LEU A 151 9.90 -0.42 12.46
CA LEU A 151 8.95 0.55 11.92
C LEU A 151 9.43 1.97 12.21
N SER A 152 9.27 2.85 11.26
CA SER A 152 9.32 4.30 11.43
C SER A 152 8.06 4.94 10.89
N TYR A 153 7.68 6.11 11.42
CA TYR A 153 6.51 6.82 10.94
C TYR A 153 6.78 8.32 10.79
N SER A 154 6.08 8.94 9.83
CA SER A 154 6.26 10.35 9.50
C SER A 154 5.48 11.26 10.45
N SER A 155 5.78 12.55 10.39
CA SER A 155 4.83 13.60 10.78
C SER A 155 3.57 13.53 9.91
N VAL A 156 2.52 14.25 10.32
CA VAL A 156 1.26 14.33 9.55
C VAL A 156 1.52 15.04 8.23
N MET A 157 1.24 14.37 7.14
CA MET A 157 1.22 14.95 5.79
C MET A 157 -0.12 15.64 5.57
N ASN A 158 -0.10 16.91 5.15
CA ASN A 158 -1.34 17.64 4.86
C ASN A 158 -1.83 17.39 3.43
N THR A 159 -0.92 17.09 2.53
CA THR A 159 -1.22 16.82 1.11
C THR A 159 -0.40 15.64 0.59
N LEU A 160 -0.79 15.08 -0.56
CA LEU A 160 0.01 14.06 -1.24
C LEU A 160 1.37 14.57 -1.70
N ALA A 161 1.55 15.87 -1.89
CA ALA A 161 2.84 16.45 -2.26
C ALA A 161 3.90 16.29 -1.16
N ASP A 162 3.48 16.13 0.09
CA ASP A 162 4.37 15.96 1.25
C ASP A 162 4.98 14.54 1.32
N ILE A 163 4.46 13.59 0.54
CA ILE A 163 4.80 12.16 0.68
C ILE A 163 6.27 11.87 0.40
N GLN A 164 6.89 12.59 -0.54
CA GLN A 164 8.31 12.42 -0.85
C GLN A 164 9.18 12.78 0.36
N LYS A 165 8.91 13.92 0.98
CA LYS A 165 9.62 14.39 2.17
C LYS A 165 9.40 13.42 3.34
N ALA A 166 8.16 13.04 3.59
CA ALA A 166 7.79 12.08 4.63
C ALA A 166 8.53 10.75 4.45
N PHE A 167 8.63 10.25 3.22
CA PHE A 167 9.36 9.02 2.91
C PHE A 167 10.87 9.16 3.17
N GLN A 168 11.48 10.29 2.79
CA GLN A 168 12.89 10.53 3.05
C GLN A 168 13.20 10.58 4.56
N GLU A 169 12.37 11.26 5.33
CA GLU A 169 12.51 11.37 6.79
C GLU A 169 12.34 10.01 7.48
N THR A 170 11.29 9.26 7.15
CA THR A 170 11.06 7.92 7.73
C THR A 170 12.14 6.92 7.33
N ASN A 171 12.59 6.95 6.09
CA ASN A 171 13.67 6.07 5.64
C ASN A 171 15.00 6.38 6.35
N LEU A 172 15.28 7.66 6.59
CA LEU A 172 16.44 8.08 7.37
C LEU A 172 16.31 7.63 8.83
N ALA A 173 15.16 7.86 9.46
CA ALA A 173 14.89 7.43 10.83
C ALA A 173 15.07 5.91 11.00
N LEU A 174 14.55 5.11 10.07
CA LEU A 174 14.70 3.65 10.08
C LEU A 174 16.17 3.22 9.96
N LYS A 175 16.95 3.86 9.07
CA LYS A 175 18.38 3.59 8.89
C LYS A 175 19.19 3.97 10.13
N VAL A 176 18.96 5.15 10.70
CA VAL A 176 19.64 5.62 11.92
C VAL A 176 19.25 4.75 13.11
N GLY A 177 17.96 4.46 13.26
CA GLY A 177 17.44 3.58 14.29
C GLY A 177 18.12 2.21 14.30
N ARG A 178 18.26 1.60 13.13
CA ARG A 178 18.94 0.32 12.97
C ARG A 178 20.43 0.34 13.42
N LEU A 179 21.11 1.46 13.18
CA LEU A 179 22.53 1.59 13.50
C LEU A 179 22.79 1.88 14.97
N PHE A 180 21.97 2.73 15.58
CA PHE A 180 22.23 3.27 16.92
C PHE A 180 21.32 2.71 18.03
N TYR A 181 20.16 2.16 17.65
CA TYR A 181 19.12 1.71 18.59
C TYR A 181 18.66 0.30 18.25
N SER A 182 19.60 -0.66 18.27
CA SER A 182 19.34 -2.06 17.86
C SER A 182 18.23 -2.75 18.67
N GLU A 183 18.02 -2.33 19.92
CA GLU A 183 17.00 -2.86 20.83
C GLU A 183 15.59 -2.30 20.58
N GLN A 184 15.48 -1.19 19.82
CA GLN A 184 14.19 -0.56 19.52
C GLN A 184 13.67 -1.04 18.17
N ASN A 185 12.35 -1.13 18.09
CA ASN A 185 11.67 -1.52 16.86
C ASN A 185 10.86 -0.37 16.23
N ILE A 186 10.73 0.79 16.91
CA ILE A 186 9.92 1.93 16.48
C ILE A 186 10.76 3.21 16.57
N PHE A 187 10.74 4.01 15.49
CA PHE A 187 11.56 5.23 15.30
C PHE A 187 10.72 6.38 14.75
#